data_c633347211401654dff631fc057607e2
#
_entry.id   c633347211401654dff631fc057607e2
#
_cell.length_a   1.000
_cell.length_b   1.000
_cell.length_c   1.000
_cell.angle_alpha   90.00
_cell.angle_beta   90.00
_cell.angle_gamma   90.00
#
_symmetry.space_group_name_H-M   'P 1'
#
loop_
_entity.id
_entity.type
_entity.pdbx_description
1 polymer ?
#
loop_
_entity_poly.entity_id
_entity_poly.type
_entity_poly.pdbx_seq_one_letter_code
_entity_poly.pdbx_strand_id
1 'polypeptide(L)'
;MVTIEKKNEAFLKIRAELSVHKELSDYFTFEVPDAKFLKTQKRYKYWDGRIRLYSPGTGELPLGLFHYLEEWLQKKQYEYKIEDNKFCGIPGEVNTLITPEAVNGFVRSLGTPFKARDYQLQSVYSALRHNRRLLLSPTGSGKSFIIYCLLRWHLQYKREILIIVPTTSLVEQLYKDIEQYGFYARDTIHKIYGGRERYTESPVVISTWQSIYKESKNYFNRFDVVIGDEAHLYKAKSLTGILNKCHNAKYRIGLTGTLDGMQCHQLQLEGMFGKVNNAIRTKDLQKKGHLTELKINILLCKHNYTRFADYQDEINYIITHEKRNKIITGLARDLPGNTCLLYTSDAADEGLGVDLGGRRII
;
A
#
# COMPACT_ATOMS: atom_id res chain seq x y z
N MET A 1 -27.11 -17.15 -16.01
CA MET A 1 -27.23 -16.24 -14.85
C MET A 1 -26.00 -16.39 -13.97
N VAL A 2 -25.35 -15.31 -13.57
CA VAL A 2 -24.17 -15.30 -12.70
C VAL A 2 -24.60 -14.94 -11.27
N THR A 3 -24.16 -15.71 -10.28
CA THR A 3 -24.47 -15.42 -8.88
C THR A 3 -23.19 -14.98 -8.16
N ILE A 4 -23.26 -13.85 -7.46
CA ILE A 4 -22.14 -13.22 -6.76
C ILE A 4 -22.49 -13.18 -5.27
N GLU A 5 -21.62 -13.75 -4.45
CA GLU A 5 -21.76 -13.78 -2.99
C GLU A 5 -20.45 -13.25 -2.35
N LYS A 6 -20.58 -12.51 -1.28
CA LYS A 6 -19.44 -12.13 -0.45
C LYS A 6 -19.06 -13.30 0.44
N LYS A 7 -17.98 -14.02 0.10
CA LYS A 7 -17.52 -15.19 0.87
C LYS A 7 -17.00 -14.81 2.26
N ASN A 8 -16.24 -13.73 2.32
CA ASN A 8 -15.67 -13.11 3.53
C ASN A 8 -15.14 -11.73 3.18
N GLU A 9 -14.48 -11.06 4.12
CA GLU A 9 -13.91 -9.74 3.85
C GLU A 9 -12.65 -9.74 2.96
N ALA A 10 -12.19 -10.89 2.45
CA ALA A 10 -11.10 -10.97 1.48
C ALA A 10 -11.59 -11.28 0.07
N PHE A 11 -12.60 -12.15 -0.07
CA PHE A 11 -12.99 -12.74 -1.35
C PHE A 11 -14.48 -12.70 -1.62
N LEU A 12 -14.81 -12.54 -2.89
CA LEU A 12 -16.09 -12.90 -3.50
C LEU A 12 -16.08 -14.38 -3.86
N LYS A 13 -17.26 -14.98 -3.89
CA LYS A 13 -17.56 -16.27 -4.52
C LYS A 13 -18.48 -16.03 -5.70
N ILE A 14 -18.07 -16.47 -6.87
CA ILE A 14 -18.81 -16.37 -8.12
C ILE A 14 -19.24 -17.78 -8.52
N ARG A 15 -20.54 -17.95 -8.81
CA ARG A 15 -21.12 -19.18 -9.34
C ARG A 15 -21.69 -18.86 -10.73
N ALA A 16 -21.23 -19.56 -11.74
CA ALA A 16 -21.62 -19.36 -13.13
C ALA A 16 -21.36 -20.63 -13.95
N GLU A 17 -21.71 -20.63 -15.20
CA GLU A 17 -21.33 -21.67 -16.16
C GLU A 17 -19.82 -21.67 -16.42
N LEU A 18 -19.28 -22.80 -16.84
CA LEU A 18 -17.85 -22.99 -17.07
C LEU A 18 -17.27 -22.01 -18.11
N SER A 19 -18.05 -21.69 -19.14
CA SER A 19 -17.69 -20.69 -20.15
C SER A 19 -17.43 -19.32 -19.53
N VAL A 20 -18.31 -18.87 -18.63
CA VAL A 20 -18.18 -17.58 -17.92
C VAL A 20 -16.97 -17.60 -16.99
N HIS A 21 -16.72 -18.72 -16.28
CA HIS A 21 -15.52 -18.85 -15.46
C HIS A 21 -14.24 -18.73 -16.26
N LYS A 22 -14.20 -19.25 -17.49
CA LYS A 22 -13.07 -19.12 -18.39
C LYS A 22 -12.87 -17.68 -18.85
N GLU A 23 -13.95 -17.01 -19.29
CA GLU A 23 -13.89 -15.60 -19.69
C GLU A 23 -13.45 -14.68 -18.54
N LEU A 24 -13.94 -14.91 -17.31
CA LEU A 24 -13.50 -14.19 -16.13
C LEU A 24 -12.02 -14.45 -15.82
N SER A 25 -11.56 -15.67 -15.99
CA SER A 25 -10.14 -16.02 -15.81
C SER A 25 -9.28 -15.26 -16.81
N ASP A 26 -9.71 -15.16 -18.08
CA ASP A 26 -8.98 -14.44 -19.11
C ASP A 26 -8.99 -12.92 -18.82
N TYR A 27 -10.13 -12.37 -18.43
CA TYR A 27 -10.28 -10.95 -18.10
C TYR A 27 -9.41 -10.50 -16.90
N PHE A 28 -9.31 -11.34 -15.87
CA PHE A 28 -8.51 -11.05 -14.66
C PHE A 28 -7.11 -11.68 -14.68
N THR A 29 -6.59 -12.03 -15.88
CA THR A 29 -5.22 -12.50 -16.08
C THR A 29 -4.41 -11.46 -16.84
N PHE A 30 -3.26 -11.08 -16.27
CA PHE A 30 -2.41 -10.02 -16.82
C PHE A 30 -0.99 -10.54 -17.03
N GLU A 31 -0.37 -10.17 -18.14
CA GLU A 31 1.05 -10.38 -18.36
C GLU A 31 1.86 -9.37 -17.58
N VAL A 32 2.91 -9.85 -16.91
CA VAL A 32 3.83 -8.95 -16.20
C VAL A 32 4.84 -8.42 -17.19
N PRO A 33 4.97 -7.09 -17.34
CA PRO A 33 6.06 -6.51 -18.10
C PRO A 33 7.39 -7.08 -17.62
N ASP A 34 8.33 -7.29 -18.54
CA ASP A 34 9.66 -7.81 -18.25
C ASP A 34 9.70 -9.24 -17.64
N ALA A 35 8.61 -10.00 -17.70
CA ALA A 35 8.58 -11.39 -17.23
C ALA A 35 9.69 -12.25 -17.84
N LYS A 36 10.15 -11.94 -19.05
CA LYS A 36 11.26 -12.61 -19.72
C LYS A 36 12.56 -12.49 -18.93
N PHE A 37 12.87 -11.32 -18.38
CA PHE A 37 14.04 -11.10 -17.53
C PHE A 37 13.90 -11.79 -16.17
N LEU A 38 12.71 -11.80 -15.58
CA LEU A 38 12.46 -12.49 -14.32
C LEU A 38 12.63 -14.01 -14.45
N LYS A 39 12.31 -14.61 -15.60
CA LYS A 39 12.49 -16.05 -15.88
C LYS A 39 13.96 -16.51 -15.89
N THR A 40 14.92 -15.62 -16.05
CA THR A 40 16.36 -15.97 -15.95
C THR A 40 16.76 -16.33 -14.51
N GLN A 41 16.00 -15.85 -13.51
CA GLN A 41 16.22 -16.22 -12.12
C GLN A 41 15.65 -17.59 -11.80
N LYS A 42 16.41 -18.47 -11.11
CA LYS A 42 16.00 -19.84 -10.73
C LYS A 42 14.61 -19.91 -10.11
N ARG A 43 14.22 -18.91 -9.29
CA ARG A 43 12.94 -18.81 -8.60
C ARG A 43 11.74 -18.72 -9.55
N TYR A 44 11.91 -18.12 -10.73
CA TYR A 44 10.86 -17.84 -11.70
C TYR A 44 10.95 -18.68 -12.98
N LYS A 45 11.84 -19.66 -13.02
CA LYS A 45 12.12 -20.50 -14.21
C LYS A 45 10.86 -21.15 -14.80
N TYR A 46 9.93 -21.60 -13.95
CA TYR A 46 8.70 -22.28 -14.33
C TYR A 46 7.45 -21.40 -14.30
N TRP A 47 7.62 -20.11 -13.99
CA TRP A 47 6.50 -19.16 -13.98
C TRP A 47 6.18 -18.72 -15.42
N ASP A 48 4.89 -18.71 -15.78
CA ASP A 48 4.44 -18.33 -17.12
C ASP A 48 4.48 -16.82 -17.42
N GLY A 49 4.80 -16.00 -16.41
CA GLY A 49 4.88 -14.54 -16.54
C GLY A 49 3.53 -13.83 -16.37
N ARG A 50 2.53 -14.53 -15.85
CA ARG A 50 1.18 -14.01 -15.69
C ARG A 50 0.76 -13.92 -14.22
N ILE A 51 -0.01 -12.90 -13.90
CA ILE A 51 -0.71 -12.74 -12.63
C ILE A 51 -2.19 -13.02 -12.87
N ARG A 52 -2.74 -13.95 -12.10
CA ARG A 52 -4.15 -14.33 -12.13
C ARG A 52 -4.83 -13.87 -10.85
N LEU A 53 -5.81 -12.98 -10.98
CA LEU A 53 -6.56 -12.43 -9.85
C LEU A 53 -7.85 -13.22 -9.60
N TYR A 54 -8.35 -13.94 -10.59
CA TYR A 54 -9.50 -14.82 -10.47
C TYR A 54 -9.09 -16.29 -10.48
N SER A 55 -9.71 -17.08 -9.61
CA SER A 55 -9.51 -18.53 -9.54
C SER A 55 -10.73 -19.27 -10.12
N PRO A 56 -10.67 -19.79 -11.35
CA PRO A 56 -11.83 -20.47 -11.97
C PRO A 56 -12.22 -21.75 -11.24
N GLY A 57 -11.27 -22.48 -10.65
CA GLY A 57 -11.55 -23.72 -9.90
C GLY A 57 -12.31 -23.48 -8.61
N THR A 58 -12.05 -22.36 -7.92
CA THR A 58 -12.74 -22.00 -6.68
C THR A 58 -13.83 -20.95 -6.88
N GLY A 59 -13.89 -20.29 -8.04
CA GLY A 59 -14.81 -19.16 -8.30
C GLY A 59 -14.50 -17.94 -7.43
N GLU A 60 -13.26 -17.77 -6.97
CA GLU A 60 -12.89 -16.69 -6.04
C GLU A 60 -12.24 -15.51 -6.76
N LEU A 61 -12.69 -14.32 -6.39
CA LEU A 61 -12.12 -13.03 -6.81
C LEU A 61 -11.87 -12.17 -5.57
N PRO A 62 -10.74 -11.45 -5.47
CA PRO A 62 -10.54 -10.47 -4.39
C PRO A 62 -11.68 -9.46 -4.32
N LEU A 63 -12.21 -9.25 -3.11
CA LEU A 63 -13.45 -8.46 -2.90
C LEU A 63 -13.32 -7.02 -3.40
N GLY A 64 -12.13 -6.42 -3.33
CA GLY A 64 -11.92 -5.05 -3.80
C GLY A 64 -12.08 -4.86 -5.30
N LEU A 65 -12.10 -5.95 -6.10
CA LEU A 65 -12.31 -5.91 -7.55
C LEU A 65 -13.80 -6.01 -7.94
N PHE A 66 -14.71 -5.98 -6.99
CA PHE A 66 -16.14 -6.11 -7.26
C PHE A 66 -16.66 -5.14 -8.34
N HIS A 67 -16.24 -3.88 -8.29
CA HIS A 67 -16.65 -2.87 -9.28
C HIS A 67 -16.19 -3.21 -10.71
N TYR A 68 -15.00 -3.80 -10.91
CA TYR A 68 -14.55 -4.28 -12.22
C TYR A 68 -15.37 -5.48 -12.71
N LEU A 69 -15.77 -6.35 -11.79
CA LEU A 69 -16.64 -7.48 -12.10
C LEU A 69 -18.01 -6.99 -12.57
N GLU A 70 -18.62 -6.01 -11.86
CA GLU A 70 -19.91 -5.43 -12.27
C GLU A 70 -19.83 -4.76 -13.64
N GLU A 71 -18.81 -3.92 -13.86
CA GLU A 71 -18.58 -3.26 -15.15
C GLU A 71 -18.40 -4.28 -16.29
N TRP A 72 -17.69 -5.38 -16.04
CA TRP A 72 -17.50 -6.44 -17.00
C TRP A 72 -18.80 -7.18 -17.33
N LEU A 73 -19.58 -7.55 -16.31
CA LEU A 73 -20.87 -8.23 -16.47
C LEU A 73 -21.85 -7.37 -17.27
N GLN A 74 -21.94 -6.08 -16.96
CA GLN A 74 -22.78 -5.11 -17.69
C GLN A 74 -22.35 -4.97 -19.16
N LYS A 75 -21.05 -4.81 -19.40
CA LYS A 75 -20.49 -4.72 -20.75
C LYS A 75 -20.76 -5.97 -21.60
N LYS A 76 -20.72 -7.14 -20.97
CA LYS A 76 -20.99 -8.43 -21.64
C LYS A 76 -22.48 -8.79 -21.67
N GLN A 77 -23.34 -7.96 -21.06
CA GLN A 77 -24.78 -8.20 -20.96
C GLN A 77 -25.15 -9.52 -20.27
N TYR A 78 -24.32 -9.94 -19.30
CA TYR A 78 -24.64 -11.08 -18.45
C TYR A 78 -25.68 -10.71 -17.39
N GLU A 79 -26.74 -11.50 -17.27
CA GLU A 79 -27.65 -11.43 -16.12
C GLU A 79 -26.93 -11.90 -14.88
N TYR A 80 -26.96 -11.09 -13.83
CA TYR A 80 -26.36 -11.45 -12.54
C TYR A 80 -27.23 -11.09 -11.36
N LYS A 81 -27.04 -11.84 -10.26
CA LYS A 81 -27.67 -11.64 -8.97
C LYS A 81 -26.60 -11.51 -7.89
N ILE A 82 -26.76 -10.51 -7.03
CA ILE A 82 -25.96 -10.38 -5.81
C ILE A 82 -26.74 -11.03 -4.67
N GLU A 83 -26.11 -12.00 -4.00
CA GLU A 83 -26.71 -12.65 -2.83
C GLU A 83 -26.20 -11.98 -1.55
N ASP A 84 -27.12 -11.69 -0.65
CA ASP A 84 -26.80 -11.18 0.68
C ASP A 84 -26.30 -12.34 1.55
N ASN A 85 -25.07 -12.26 1.99
CA ASN A 85 -24.50 -13.20 2.94
C ASN A 85 -24.84 -12.73 4.35
N LYS A 86 -25.60 -13.54 5.10
CA LYS A 86 -26.07 -13.23 6.46
C LYS A 86 -24.95 -12.82 7.43
N PHE A 87 -23.71 -13.25 7.19
CA PHE A 87 -22.56 -12.96 8.07
C PHE A 87 -21.68 -11.81 7.55
N CYS A 88 -21.58 -11.68 6.24
CA CYS A 88 -20.64 -10.73 5.61
C CYS A 88 -21.37 -9.57 4.89
N GLY A 89 -22.68 -9.66 4.68
CA GLY A 89 -23.47 -8.70 3.92
C GLY A 89 -23.20 -8.77 2.42
N ILE A 90 -23.49 -7.68 1.73
CA ILE A 90 -23.32 -7.54 0.27
C ILE A 90 -21.97 -6.93 -0.10
N PRO A 91 -21.41 -7.26 -1.27
CA PRO A 91 -20.24 -6.57 -1.79
C PRO A 91 -20.59 -5.12 -2.20
N GLY A 92 -19.60 -4.23 -2.17
CA GLY A 92 -19.77 -2.84 -2.61
C GLY A 92 -20.58 -1.95 -1.67
N GLU A 93 -20.89 -2.41 -0.46
CA GLU A 93 -21.64 -1.63 0.53
C GLU A 93 -20.97 -0.29 0.85
N VAL A 94 -21.77 0.78 0.79
CA VAL A 94 -21.36 2.14 1.08
C VAL A 94 -22.08 2.64 2.32
N ASN A 95 -21.34 3.15 3.30
CA ASN A 95 -21.94 3.73 4.49
C ASN A 95 -22.48 5.14 4.19
N THR A 96 -23.79 5.22 3.94
CA THR A 96 -24.47 6.47 3.58
C THR A 96 -24.58 7.45 4.76
N LEU A 97 -24.41 6.99 6.00
CA LEU A 97 -24.44 7.84 7.21
C LEU A 97 -23.15 8.67 7.36
N ILE A 98 -22.07 8.31 6.67
CA ILE A 98 -20.85 9.08 6.68
C ILE A 98 -20.96 10.25 5.70
N THR A 99 -20.96 11.47 6.23
CA THR A 99 -20.94 12.71 5.45
C THR A 99 -19.64 13.48 5.65
N PRO A 100 -19.25 14.37 4.72
CA PRO A 100 -18.07 15.22 4.87
C PRO A 100 -18.13 16.08 6.15
N GLU A 101 -19.31 16.57 6.51
CA GLU A 101 -19.54 17.42 7.70
C GLU A 101 -19.31 16.61 8.98
N ALA A 102 -19.83 15.37 9.04
CA ALA A 102 -19.62 14.47 10.17
C ALA A 102 -18.13 14.16 10.37
N VAL A 103 -17.39 13.87 9.28
CA VAL A 103 -15.95 13.64 9.34
C VAL A 103 -15.20 14.88 9.79
N ASN A 104 -15.55 16.06 9.27
CA ASN A 104 -14.91 17.33 9.66
C ASN A 104 -15.17 17.63 11.14
N GLY A 105 -16.42 17.47 11.62
CA GLY A 105 -16.78 17.62 13.04
C GLY A 105 -15.98 16.66 13.93
N PHE A 106 -15.91 15.40 13.55
CA PHE A 106 -15.11 14.39 14.26
C PHE A 106 -13.63 14.76 14.31
N VAL A 107 -12.99 15.11 13.18
CA VAL A 107 -11.56 15.44 13.16
C VAL A 107 -11.27 16.68 14.00
N ARG A 108 -12.15 17.68 13.99
CA ARG A 108 -12.03 18.85 14.88
C ARG A 108 -12.14 18.48 16.36
N SER A 109 -13.01 17.55 16.72
CA SER A 109 -13.19 17.10 18.11
C SER A 109 -11.99 16.34 18.67
N LEU A 110 -11.04 15.88 17.81
CA LEU A 110 -9.82 15.24 18.26
C LEU A 110 -8.85 16.20 18.97
N GLY A 111 -9.01 17.53 18.82
CA GLY A 111 -8.20 18.53 19.52
C GLY A 111 -6.72 18.50 19.14
N THR A 112 -6.40 18.15 17.89
CA THR A 112 -5.02 18.06 17.40
C THR A 112 -4.33 19.43 17.36
N PRO A 113 -2.99 19.51 17.53
CA PRO A 113 -2.25 20.77 17.62
C PRO A 113 -2.22 21.57 16.30
N PHE A 114 -2.73 21.01 15.22
CA PHE A 114 -2.81 21.67 13.91
C PHE A 114 -4.13 21.36 13.21
N LYS A 115 -4.49 22.20 12.25
CA LYS A 115 -5.71 22.05 11.46
C LYS A 115 -5.51 21.02 10.35
N ALA A 116 -6.45 20.07 10.22
CA ALA A 116 -6.50 19.15 9.11
C ALA A 116 -6.64 19.87 7.77
N ARG A 117 -5.96 19.40 6.75
CA ARG A 117 -6.05 19.92 5.38
C ARG A 117 -7.22 19.28 4.64
N ASP A 118 -7.82 20.00 3.70
CA ASP A 118 -9.02 19.56 2.98
C ASP A 118 -8.87 18.17 2.35
N TYR A 119 -7.74 17.90 1.69
CA TYR A 119 -7.49 16.60 1.08
C TYR A 119 -7.30 15.46 2.09
N GLN A 120 -6.83 15.76 3.32
CA GLN A 120 -6.75 14.79 4.41
C GLN A 120 -8.15 14.42 4.89
N LEU A 121 -9.03 15.41 5.06
CA LEU A 121 -10.44 15.20 5.40
C LEU A 121 -11.15 14.39 4.32
N GLN A 122 -10.90 14.70 3.05
CA GLN A 122 -11.46 13.96 1.91
C GLN A 122 -10.97 12.50 1.88
N SER A 123 -9.70 12.26 2.19
CA SER A 123 -9.14 10.89 2.29
C SER A 123 -9.80 10.10 3.41
N VAL A 124 -9.94 10.69 4.60
CA VAL A 124 -10.63 10.07 5.74
C VAL A 124 -12.09 9.78 5.39
N TYR A 125 -12.80 10.76 4.84
CA TYR A 125 -14.19 10.60 4.39
C TYR A 125 -14.34 9.45 3.40
N SER A 126 -13.48 9.40 2.36
CA SER A 126 -13.53 8.35 1.35
C SER A 126 -13.31 6.96 1.96
N ALA A 127 -12.36 6.83 2.89
CA ALA A 127 -12.06 5.57 3.56
C ALA A 127 -13.22 5.09 4.44
N LEU A 128 -13.79 5.99 5.23
CA LEU A 128 -14.88 5.67 6.16
C LEU A 128 -16.18 5.35 5.43
N ARG A 129 -16.49 6.10 4.35
CA ARG A 129 -17.71 5.90 3.57
C ARG A 129 -17.76 4.56 2.85
N HIS A 130 -16.62 4.13 2.31
CA HIS A 130 -16.58 2.94 1.45
C HIS A 130 -15.99 1.69 2.12
N ASN A 131 -15.58 1.76 3.36
CA ASN A 131 -14.96 0.68 4.13
C ASN A 131 -13.63 0.16 3.55
N ARG A 132 -13.41 0.35 2.25
CA ARG A 132 -12.21 -0.09 1.50
C ARG A 132 -11.75 1.00 0.57
N ARG A 133 -10.49 1.43 0.72
CA ARG A 133 -9.86 2.39 -0.19
C ARG A 133 -8.35 2.21 -0.26
N LEU A 134 -7.85 2.34 -1.47
CA LEU A 134 -6.43 2.58 -1.71
C LEU A 134 -6.23 4.10 -1.86
N LEU A 135 -5.70 4.73 -0.82
CA LEU A 135 -5.48 6.17 -0.78
C LEU A 135 -4.12 6.51 -1.40
N LEU A 136 -4.16 7.21 -2.53
CA LEU A 136 -2.94 7.74 -3.15
C LEU A 136 -2.62 9.09 -2.51
N SER A 137 -1.61 9.08 -1.65
CA SER A 137 -1.23 10.20 -0.78
C SER A 137 0.29 10.39 -0.85
N PRO A 138 0.78 11.41 -1.58
CA PRO A 138 2.21 11.63 -1.78
C PRO A 138 3.01 11.77 -0.48
N THR A 139 4.32 11.58 -0.55
CA THR A 139 5.21 11.87 0.57
C THR A 139 5.06 13.33 1.01
N GLY A 140 5.04 13.59 2.31
CA GLY A 140 4.80 14.92 2.86
C GLY A 140 3.33 15.38 2.88
N SER A 141 2.38 14.55 2.41
CA SER A 141 0.93 14.86 2.50
C SER A 141 0.34 14.66 3.90
N GLY A 142 1.08 14.03 4.83
CA GLY A 142 0.62 13.70 6.17
C GLY A 142 -0.18 12.41 6.24
N LYS A 143 0.33 11.32 5.65
CA LYS A 143 -0.26 9.97 5.73
C LYS A 143 -0.49 9.52 7.17
N SER A 144 0.48 9.75 8.06
CA SER A 144 0.36 9.40 9.49
C SER A 144 -0.82 10.08 10.18
N PHE A 145 -1.15 11.32 9.79
CA PHE A 145 -2.33 12.00 10.31
C PHE A 145 -3.65 11.38 9.80
N ILE A 146 -3.70 10.94 8.54
CA ILE A 146 -4.86 10.22 8.00
C ILE A 146 -5.03 8.90 8.75
N ILE A 147 -3.95 8.14 8.97
CA ILE A 147 -3.95 6.90 9.76
C ILE A 147 -4.46 7.18 11.18
N TYR A 148 -3.98 8.24 11.81
CA TYR A 148 -4.43 8.68 13.14
C TYR A 148 -5.94 8.94 13.20
N CYS A 149 -6.48 9.70 12.25
CA CYS A 149 -7.92 9.98 12.20
C CYS A 149 -8.74 8.69 12.05
N LEU A 150 -8.31 7.77 11.18
CA LEU A 150 -8.96 6.48 10.96
C LEU A 150 -8.90 5.60 12.22
N LEU A 151 -7.73 5.52 12.86
CA LEU A 151 -7.53 4.82 14.12
C LEU A 151 -8.51 5.35 15.18
N ARG A 152 -8.53 6.67 15.41
CA ARG A 152 -9.38 7.31 16.41
C ARG A 152 -10.87 7.10 16.12
N TRP A 153 -11.27 7.15 14.84
CA TRP A 153 -12.64 6.84 14.43
C TRP A 153 -13.04 5.41 14.81
N HIS A 154 -12.23 4.44 14.44
CA HIS A 154 -12.56 3.04 14.66
C HIS A 154 -12.53 2.66 16.15
N LEU A 155 -11.65 3.26 16.95
CA LEU A 155 -11.62 3.05 18.41
C LEU A 155 -12.90 3.48 19.11
N GLN A 156 -13.63 4.51 18.63
CA GLN A 156 -14.94 4.89 19.20
C GLN A 156 -15.97 3.76 19.14
N TYR A 157 -15.82 2.87 18.15
CA TYR A 157 -16.68 1.70 17.95
C TYR A 157 -16.07 0.41 18.53
N LYS A 158 -15.04 0.53 19.37
CA LYS A 158 -14.35 -0.61 20.02
C LYS A 158 -13.86 -1.67 19.03
N ARG A 159 -13.43 -1.24 17.82
CA ARG A 159 -12.90 -2.12 16.78
C ARG A 159 -11.44 -2.40 17.04
N GLU A 160 -11.02 -3.62 16.71
CA GLU A 160 -9.63 -4.02 16.75
C GLU A 160 -8.92 -3.69 15.45
N ILE A 161 -7.75 -3.05 15.55
CA ILE A 161 -7.06 -2.39 14.45
C ILE A 161 -5.67 -2.97 14.29
N LEU A 162 -5.34 -3.44 13.08
CA LEU A 162 -4.00 -3.83 12.66
C LEU A 162 -3.44 -2.79 11.68
N ILE A 163 -2.33 -2.16 12.04
CA ILE A 163 -1.58 -1.25 11.16
C ILE A 163 -0.27 -1.94 10.77
N ILE A 164 -0.05 -2.12 9.49
CA ILE A 164 1.13 -2.79 8.95
C ILE A 164 2.02 -1.77 8.26
N VAL A 165 3.26 -1.68 8.69
CA VAL A 165 4.28 -0.79 8.14
C VAL A 165 5.50 -1.59 7.66
N PRO A 166 6.31 -1.05 6.72
CA PRO A 166 7.42 -1.82 6.13
C PRO A 166 8.60 -2.06 7.08
N THR A 167 8.94 -1.11 7.95
CA THR A 167 10.17 -1.14 8.74
C THR A 167 9.93 -0.84 10.22
N THR A 168 10.87 -1.25 11.06
CA THR A 168 10.83 -0.98 12.51
C THR A 168 10.89 0.50 12.85
N SER A 169 11.66 1.27 12.10
CA SER A 169 11.73 2.73 12.24
C SER A 169 10.38 3.39 11.99
N LEU A 170 9.61 2.92 10.99
CA LEU A 170 8.27 3.42 10.72
C LEU A 170 7.24 3.03 11.79
N VAL A 171 7.42 1.87 12.49
CA VAL A 171 6.59 1.55 13.66
C VAL A 171 6.78 2.59 14.75
N GLU A 172 8.04 2.90 15.09
CA GLU A 172 8.36 3.88 16.13
C GLU A 172 7.98 5.31 15.72
N GLN A 173 8.18 5.66 14.45
CA GLN A 173 7.79 6.97 13.94
C GLN A 173 6.27 7.16 14.01
N LEU A 174 5.50 6.21 13.49
CA LEU A 174 4.03 6.32 13.52
C LEU A 174 3.49 6.38 14.96
N TYR A 175 4.07 5.59 15.87
CA TYR A 175 3.72 5.64 17.28
C TYR A 175 3.97 7.04 17.88
N LYS A 176 5.16 7.62 17.64
CA LYS A 176 5.50 8.98 18.09
C LYS A 176 4.59 10.04 17.45
N ASP A 177 4.30 9.91 16.16
CA ASP A 177 3.38 10.84 15.46
C ASP A 177 2.00 10.82 16.13
N ILE A 178 1.47 9.64 16.47
CA ILE A 178 0.18 9.48 17.15
C ILE A 178 0.18 10.17 18.52
N GLU A 179 1.26 10.05 19.28
CA GLU A 179 1.40 10.77 20.57
C GLU A 179 1.48 12.29 20.38
N GLN A 180 2.21 12.76 19.37
CA GLN A 180 2.30 14.17 19.02
C GLN A 180 0.95 14.76 18.56
N TYR A 181 0.05 13.93 18.02
CA TYR A 181 -1.33 14.35 17.70
C TYR A 181 -2.24 14.45 18.91
N GLY A 182 -1.73 14.20 20.11
CA GLY A 182 -2.45 14.35 21.36
C GLY A 182 -3.15 13.08 21.85
N PHE A 183 -2.74 11.89 21.39
CA PHE A 183 -3.30 10.62 21.85
C PHE A 183 -2.33 9.87 22.74
N TYR A 184 -2.74 9.59 23.99
CA TYR A 184 -1.95 8.75 24.88
C TYR A 184 -2.04 7.29 24.45
N ALA A 185 -0.97 6.80 23.81
CA ALA A 185 -0.96 5.54 23.07
C ALA A 185 -0.56 4.32 23.92
N ARG A 186 0.05 4.53 25.11
CA ARG A 186 0.75 3.49 25.88
C ARG A 186 -0.08 2.25 26.18
N ASP A 187 -1.32 2.43 26.62
CA ASP A 187 -2.19 1.31 27.03
C ASP A 187 -3.11 0.82 25.88
N THR A 188 -3.10 1.53 24.77
CA THR A 188 -4.01 1.25 23.64
C THR A 188 -3.28 0.62 22.44
N ILE A 189 -2.01 0.97 22.24
CA ILE A 189 -1.24 0.55 21.07
C ILE A 189 -0.10 -0.38 21.47
N HIS A 190 -0.12 -1.59 20.90
CA HIS A 190 0.97 -2.54 21.02
C HIS A 190 1.82 -2.56 19.75
N LYS A 191 3.15 -2.55 19.91
CA LYS A 191 4.12 -2.54 18.81
C LYS A 191 4.75 -3.91 18.65
N ILE A 192 4.70 -4.49 17.44
CA ILE A 192 5.25 -5.82 17.14
C ILE A 192 6.36 -5.73 16.10
N TYR A 193 7.60 -5.91 16.52
CA TYR A 193 8.80 -6.04 15.68
C TYR A 193 9.98 -6.59 16.48
N GLY A 194 11.01 -7.14 15.83
CA GLY A 194 12.29 -7.46 16.45
C GLY A 194 12.20 -8.40 17.66
N GLY A 195 11.34 -9.43 17.62
CA GLY A 195 11.21 -10.41 18.72
C GLY A 195 10.28 -9.98 19.86
N ARG A 196 9.60 -8.83 19.76
CA ARG A 196 8.57 -8.43 20.73
C ARG A 196 7.40 -9.42 20.74
N GLU A 197 6.69 -9.46 21.88
CA GLU A 197 5.47 -10.27 22.07
C GLU A 197 4.46 -10.01 20.95
N ARG A 198 3.93 -11.09 20.35
CA ARG A 198 2.98 -11.02 19.22
C ARG A 198 1.53 -11.04 19.68
N TYR A 199 1.26 -11.61 20.83
CA TYR A 199 -0.08 -11.73 21.39
C TYR A 199 -0.30 -10.62 22.41
N THR A 200 -1.41 -9.93 22.29
CA THR A 200 -1.75 -8.77 23.12
C THR A 200 -3.26 -8.57 23.17
N GLU A 201 -3.76 -8.04 24.27
CA GLU A 201 -5.14 -7.60 24.43
C GLU A 201 -5.36 -6.15 23.96
N SER A 202 -4.28 -5.45 23.58
CA SER A 202 -4.38 -4.07 23.08
C SER A 202 -5.25 -4.02 21.82
N PRO A 203 -6.18 -3.07 21.73
CA PRO A 203 -7.12 -2.96 20.60
C PRO A 203 -6.41 -2.50 19.31
N VAL A 204 -5.23 -1.90 19.41
CA VAL A 204 -4.44 -1.45 18.26
C VAL A 204 -3.08 -2.14 18.24
N VAL A 205 -2.76 -2.72 17.10
CA VAL A 205 -1.45 -3.33 16.84
C VAL A 205 -0.78 -2.59 15.70
N ILE A 206 0.43 -2.08 15.91
CA ILE A 206 1.31 -1.57 14.84
C ILE A 206 2.44 -2.59 14.67
N SER A 207 2.55 -3.18 13.48
CA SER A 207 3.51 -4.26 13.23
C SER A 207 4.25 -4.09 11.91
N THR A 208 5.47 -4.61 11.87
CA THR A 208 6.11 -4.91 10.59
C THR A 208 5.53 -6.22 10.03
N TRP A 209 5.39 -6.30 8.70
CA TRP A 209 4.86 -7.51 8.06
C TRP A 209 5.72 -8.76 8.33
N GLN A 210 7.06 -8.59 8.48
CA GLN A 210 8.01 -9.66 8.76
C GLN A 210 7.70 -10.37 10.08
N SER A 211 7.18 -9.62 11.05
CA SER A 211 6.89 -10.15 12.38
C SER A 211 5.64 -11.02 12.43
N ILE A 212 4.69 -10.80 11.51
CA ILE A 212 3.36 -11.43 11.57
C ILE A 212 2.99 -12.29 10.35
N TYR A 213 3.76 -12.30 9.25
CA TYR A 213 3.35 -13.01 8.02
C TYR A 213 3.19 -14.52 8.18
N LYS A 214 3.89 -15.13 9.15
CA LYS A 214 3.80 -16.57 9.45
C LYS A 214 2.61 -16.93 10.32
N GLU A 215 1.98 -15.95 10.97
CA GLU A 215 0.86 -16.19 11.87
C GLU A 215 -0.32 -16.87 11.14
N SER A 216 -1.08 -17.65 11.89
CA SER A 216 -2.23 -18.37 11.40
C SER A 216 -3.39 -17.42 11.08
N LYS A 217 -4.39 -17.92 10.32
CA LYS A 217 -5.63 -17.18 10.07
C LYS A 217 -6.34 -16.75 11.37
N ASN A 218 -6.30 -17.61 12.40
CA ASN A 218 -6.96 -17.33 13.68
C ASN A 218 -6.38 -16.09 14.37
N TYR A 219 -5.08 -15.85 14.25
CA TYR A 219 -4.44 -14.62 14.74
C TYR A 219 -5.07 -13.36 14.13
N PHE A 220 -5.39 -13.40 12.82
CA PHE A 220 -5.93 -12.24 12.11
C PHE A 220 -7.45 -12.08 12.25
N ASN A 221 -8.18 -13.09 12.73
CA ASN A 221 -9.63 -13.05 12.82
C ASN A 221 -10.17 -12.03 13.84
N ARG A 222 -9.33 -11.58 14.77
CA ARG A 222 -9.70 -10.56 15.75
C ARG A 222 -9.84 -9.17 15.13
N PHE A 223 -9.13 -8.86 14.07
CA PHE A 223 -9.05 -7.50 13.53
C PHE A 223 -10.25 -7.17 12.62
N ASP A 224 -10.94 -6.08 12.95
CA ASP A 224 -12.02 -5.48 12.15
C ASP A 224 -11.47 -4.54 11.08
N VAL A 225 -10.31 -3.93 11.38
CA VAL A 225 -9.66 -2.88 10.58
C VAL A 225 -8.24 -3.28 10.25
N VAL A 226 -7.87 -3.20 8.97
CA VAL A 226 -6.48 -3.34 8.53
C VAL A 226 -6.09 -2.10 7.75
N ILE A 227 -5.02 -1.45 8.19
CA ILE A 227 -4.41 -0.30 7.53
C ILE A 227 -3.01 -0.70 7.07
N GLY A 228 -2.75 -0.62 5.77
CA GLY A 228 -1.44 -0.87 5.18
C GLY A 228 -0.76 0.43 4.77
N ASP A 229 0.32 0.79 5.42
CA ASP A 229 1.17 1.88 4.95
C ASP A 229 2.16 1.38 3.88
N GLU A 230 2.59 2.27 3.00
CA GLU A 230 3.36 1.96 1.79
C GLU A 230 2.75 0.79 0.99
N ALA A 231 1.46 0.92 0.70
CA ALA A 231 0.63 -0.13 0.10
C ALA A 231 1.19 -0.70 -1.21
N HIS A 232 2.03 0.04 -1.96
CA HIS A 232 2.68 -0.44 -3.17
C HIS A 232 3.57 -1.68 -2.94
N LEU A 233 4.02 -1.95 -1.71
CA LEU A 233 4.80 -3.13 -1.34
C LEU A 233 3.94 -4.40 -1.24
N TYR A 234 2.60 -4.28 -1.14
CA TYR A 234 1.68 -5.41 -0.95
C TYR A 234 1.49 -6.30 -2.20
N LYS A 235 2.26 -6.05 -3.26
CA LYS A 235 2.44 -6.97 -4.39
C LYS A 235 3.19 -8.26 -3.99
N ALA A 236 3.99 -8.21 -2.94
CA ALA A 236 4.74 -9.35 -2.43
C ALA A 236 3.81 -10.41 -1.79
N LYS A 237 4.08 -11.70 -2.07
CA LYS A 237 3.26 -12.83 -1.57
C LYS A 237 3.06 -12.82 -0.06
N SER A 238 4.05 -12.38 0.72
CA SER A 238 3.98 -12.34 2.18
C SER A 238 2.91 -11.37 2.66
N LEU A 239 2.89 -10.15 2.10
CA LEU A 239 1.95 -9.10 2.44
C LEU A 239 0.54 -9.42 1.92
N THR A 240 0.42 -9.87 0.66
CA THR A 240 -0.84 -10.37 0.11
C THR A 240 -1.39 -11.52 0.97
N GLY A 241 -0.51 -12.43 1.42
CA GLY A 241 -0.87 -13.55 2.29
C GLY A 241 -1.43 -13.11 3.64
N ILE A 242 -0.93 -12.04 4.24
CA ILE A 242 -1.50 -11.46 5.48
C ILE A 242 -2.93 -10.98 5.21
N LEU A 243 -3.12 -10.13 4.19
CA LEU A 243 -4.44 -9.58 3.88
C LEU A 243 -5.47 -10.65 3.51
N ASN A 244 -5.05 -11.72 2.84
CA ASN A 244 -5.91 -12.85 2.51
C ASN A 244 -6.33 -13.67 3.75
N LYS A 245 -5.59 -13.59 4.86
CA LYS A 245 -5.95 -14.23 6.14
C LYS A 245 -6.90 -13.38 6.98
N CYS A 246 -6.98 -12.06 6.75
CA CYS A 246 -7.83 -11.14 7.50
C CYS A 246 -9.30 -11.25 7.06
N HIS A 247 -9.95 -12.39 7.32
CA HIS A 247 -11.29 -12.68 6.78
C HIS A 247 -12.41 -11.84 7.42
N ASN A 248 -12.19 -11.31 8.61
CA ASN A 248 -13.18 -10.51 9.35
C ASN A 248 -12.95 -9.00 9.20
N ALA A 249 -11.80 -8.59 8.64
CA ALA A 249 -11.47 -7.17 8.49
C ALA A 249 -12.35 -6.51 7.43
N LYS A 250 -13.46 -5.93 7.84
CA LYS A 250 -14.39 -5.17 6.98
C LYS A 250 -13.73 -3.91 6.43
N TYR A 251 -12.95 -3.22 7.27
CA TYR A 251 -12.33 -1.94 6.93
C TYR A 251 -10.88 -2.17 6.50
N ARG A 252 -10.60 -1.92 5.22
CA ARG A 252 -9.26 -2.15 4.64
C ARG A 252 -8.79 -0.93 3.92
N ILE A 253 -7.78 -0.27 4.45
CA ILE A 253 -7.26 0.97 3.92
C ILE A 253 -5.78 0.79 3.59
N GLY A 254 -5.42 0.99 2.33
CA GLY A 254 -4.03 1.08 1.90
C GLY A 254 -3.65 2.54 1.67
N LEU A 255 -2.46 2.95 2.14
CA LEU A 255 -1.91 4.27 1.85
C LEU A 255 -0.60 4.09 1.08
N THR A 256 -0.43 4.86 0.01
CA THR A 256 0.83 4.88 -0.74
C THR A 256 1.08 6.23 -1.39
N GLY A 257 2.35 6.60 -1.53
CA GLY A 257 2.73 7.83 -2.23
C GLY A 257 2.66 7.70 -3.75
N THR A 258 2.90 6.52 -4.28
CA THR A 258 3.04 6.26 -5.70
C THR A 258 2.45 4.90 -6.10
N LEU A 259 2.01 4.81 -7.34
CA LEU A 259 1.77 3.56 -8.06
C LEU A 259 2.77 3.50 -9.22
N ASP A 260 3.25 2.32 -9.54
CA ASP A 260 4.25 2.11 -10.60
C ASP A 260 3.70 2.22 -12.04
N GLY A 261 2.42 2.54 -12.19
CA GLY A 261 1.74 2.68 -13.47
C GLY A 261 1.38 1.36 -14.16
N MET A 262 1.73 0.22 -13.56
CA MET A 262 1.38 -1.09 -14.12
C MET A 262 -0.04 -1.50 -13.69
N GLN A 263 -0.92 -1.72 -14.67
CA GLN A 263 -2.31 -2.10 -14.40
C GLN A 263 -2.44 -3.37 -13.54
N CYS A 264 -1.64 -4.39 -13.80
CA CYS A 264 -1.67 -5.63 -13.02
C CYS A 264 -1.36 -5.42 -11.52
N HIS A 265 -0.41 -4.54 -11.21
CA HIS A 265 -0.05 -4.21 -9.85
C HIS A 265 -1.12 -3.36 -9.17
N GLN A 266 -1.68 -2.38 -9.89
CA GLN A 266 -2.80 -1.60 -9.37
C GLN A 266 -3.99 -2.49 -9.03
N LEU A 267 -4.39 -3.41 -9.91
CA LEU A 267 -5.50 -4.32 -9.67
C LEU A 267 -5.24 -5.30 -8.51
N GLN A 268 -3.99 -5.74 -8.30
CA GLN A 268 -3.63 -6.51 -7.11
C GLN A 268 -3.90 -5.71 -5.82
N LEU A 269 -3.48 -4.45 -5.79
CA LEU A 269 -3.66 -3.57 -4.63
C LEU A 269 -5.15 -3.22 -4.43
N GLU A 270 -5.86 -2.90 -5.51
CA GLU A 270 -7.30 -2.64 -5.44
C GLU A 270 -8.09 -3.88 -5.02
N GLY A 271 -7.66 -5.07 -5.40
CA GLY A 271 -8.26 -6.31 -4.94
C GLY A 271 -8.23 -6.46 -3.42
N MET A 272 -7.17 -5.99 -2.79
CA MET A 272 -6.98 -6.06 -1.34
C MET A 272 -7.65 -4.90 -0.60
N PHE A 273 -7.47 -3.66 -1.10
CA PHE A 273 -7.85 -2.44 -0.40
C PHE A 273 -9.09 -1.74 -1.01
N GLY A 274 -9.52 -2.12 -2.20
CA GLY A 274 -10.59 -1.44 -2.93
C GLY A 274 -10.07 -0.33 -3.86
N LYS A 275 -10.99 0.35 -4.52
CA LYS A 275 -10.72 1.35 -5.56
C LYS A 275 -9.78 2.46 -5.12
N VAL A 276 -8.86 2.85 -6.00
CA VAL A 276 -7.96 3.99 -5.79
C VAL A 276 -8.73 5.28 -5.57
N ASN A 277 -8.35 6.03 -4.55
CA ASN A 277 -8.77 7.40 -4.31
C ASN A 277 -7.54 8.32 -4.34
N ASN A 278 -7.52 9.25 -5.27
CA ASN A 278 -6.46 10.23 -5.45
C ASN A 278 -6.96 11.60 -4.95
N ALA A 279 -6.79 11.87 -3.67
CA ALA A 279 -7.28 13.10 -3.06
C ALA A 279 -6.43 14.33 -3.41
N ILE A 280 -5.11 14.15 -3.63
CA ILE A 280 -4.19 15.23 -4.01
C ILE A 280 -3.00 14.69 -4.78
N ARG A 281 -2.48 15.48 -5.73
CA ARG A 281 -1.26 15.18 -6.47
C ARG A 281 -0.07 15.94 -5.89
N THR A 282 1.14 15.43 -6.10
CA THR A 282 2.39 16.09 -5.67
C THR A 282 2.50 17.53 -6.19
N LYS A 283 2.14 17.75 -7.47
CA LYS A 283 2.13 19.09 -8.08
C LYS A 283 1.19 20.06 -7.38
N ASP A 284 0.04 19.58 -6.87
CA ASP A 284 -0.92 20.43 -6.17
C ASP A 284 -0.43 20.80 -4.78
N LEU A 285 0.29 19.88 -4.11
CA LEU A 285 0.96 20.15 -2.83
C LEU A 285 2.08 21.19 -2.98
N GLN A 286 2.85 21.12 -4.06
CA GLN A 286 3.87 22.12 -4.37
C GLN A 286 3.25 23.49 -4.66
N LYS A 287 2.22 23.56 -5.51
CA LYS A 287 1.49 24.81 -5.80
C LYS A 287 0.89 25.46 -4.55
N LYS A 288 0.43 24.66 -3.57
CA LYS A 288 -0.12 25.14 -2.29
C LYS A 288 0.97 25.48 -1.25
N GLY A 289 2.25 25.39 -1.62
CA GLY A 289 3.37 25.67 -0.69
C GLY A 289 3.55 24.63 0.42
N HIS A 290 2.92 23.45 0.29
CA HIS A 290 3.03 22.37 1.29
C HIS A 290 4.23 21.47 1.05
N LEU A 291 4.79 21.49 -0.15
CA LEU A 291 6.04 20.82 -0.53
C LEU A 291 6.93 21.82 -1.26
N THR A 292 8.24 21.68 -1.04
CA THR A 292 9.26 22.46 -1.75
C THR A 292 9.24 22.10 -3.24
N GLU A 293 9.50 23.07 -4.09
CA GLU A 293 9.71 22.81 -5.51
C GLU A 293 10.94 21.92 -5.70
N LEU A 294 10.78 20.88 -6.51
CA LEU A 294 11.87 20.00 -6.90
C LEU A 294 12.38 20.44 -8.27
N LYS A 295 13.65 20.84 -8.34
CA LYS A 295 14.37 21.08 -9.59
C LYS A 295 15.29 19.90 -9.87
N ILE A 296 15.08 19.23 -11.00
CA ILE A 296 15.91 18.09 -11.42
C ILE A 296 16.84 18.60 -12.53
N ASN A 297 18.14 18.54 -12.30
CA ASN A 297 19.15 18.78 -13.30
C ASN A 297 19.78 17.44 -13.70
N ILE A 298 19.67 17.06 -14.98
CA ILE A 298 20.21 15.82 -15.50
C ILE A 298 21.56 16.12 -16.14
N LEU A 299 22.63 15.55 -15.60
CA LEU A 299 23.97 15.65 -16.14
C LEU A 299 24.33 14.37 -16.89
N LEU A 300 24.47 14.46 -18.20
CA LEU A 300 24.88 13.35 -19.06
C LEU A 300 26.41 13.24 -19.12
N CYS A 301 26.95 12.25 -18.44
CA CYS A 301 28.36 11.92 -18.52
C CYS A 301 28.61 11.00 -19.72
N LYS A 302 29.18 11.54 -20.80
CA LYS A 302 29.56 10.72 -21.96
C LYS A 302 30.88 10.00 -21.67
N HIS A 303 30.91 8.70 -21.93
CA HIS A 303 32.09 7.85 -21.88
C HIS A 303 32.13 6.93 -23.11
N ASN A 304 33.28 6.35 -23.40
CA ASN A 304 33.38 5.39 -24.48
C ASN A 304 32.57 4.14 -24.13
N TYR A 305 31.87 3.62 -25.13
CA TYR A 305 31.10 2.39 -24.95
C TYR A 305 32.02 1.23 -24.58
N THR A 306 31.70 0.56 -23.48
CA THR A 306 32.39 -0.65 -23.02
C THR A 306 31.36 -1.76 -22.95
N ARG A 307 31.69 -2.91 -23.52
CA ARG A 307 30.81 -4.11 -23.42
C ARG A 307 31.13 -4.81 -22.11
N PHE A 308 30.13 -4.97 -21.27
CA PHE A 308 30.27 -5.67 -19.99
C PHE A 308 29.83 -7.13 -20.13
N ALA A 309 30.47 -8.03 -19.37
CA ALA A 309 30.13 -9.44 -19.36
C ALA A 309 28.78 -9.69 -18.65
N ASP A 310 28.54 -8.98 -17.56
CA ASP A 310 27.31 -9.03 -16.80
C ASP A 310 26.97 -7.71 -16.12
N TYR A 311 25.85 -7.67 -15.41
CA TYR A 311 25.38 -6.48 -14.69
C TYR A 311 26.33 -6.06 -13.56
N GLN A 312 27.00 -7.01 -12.91
CA GLN A 312 27.93 -6.70 -11.81
C GLN A 312 29.18 -6.00 -12.32
N ASP A 313 29.69 -6.39 -13.48
CA ASP A 313 30.81 -5.74 -14.14
C ASP A 313 30.47 -4.30 -14.53
N GLU A 314 29.25 -4.07 -15.04
CA GLU A 314 28.75 -2.74 -15.35
C GLU A 314 28.68 -1.85 -14.10
N ILE A 315 28.11 -2.35 -13.01
CA ILE A 315 28.03 -1.63 -11.73
C ILE A 315 29.42 -1.31 -11.20
N ASN A 316 30.35 -2.27 -11.19
CA ASN A 316 31.71 -2.08 -10.75
C ASN A 316 32.43 -0.98 -11.58
N TYR A 317 32.26 -0.99 -12.90
CA TYR A 317 32.77 0.06 -13.77
C TYR A 317 32.20 1.43 -13.41
N ILE A 318 30.90 1.54 -13.21
CA ILE A 318 30.24 2.81 -12.85
C ILE A 318 30.75 3.32 -11.51
N ILE A 319 30.87 2.47 -10.49
CA ILE A 319 31.32 2.84 -9.15
C ILE A 319 32.78 3.31 -9.15
N THR A 320 33.63 2.62 -9.91
CA THR A 320 35.09 2.91 -9.93
C THR A 320 35.49 3.96 -10.96
N HIS A 321 34.58 4.49 -11.77
CA HIS A 321 34.89 5.41 -12.86
C HIS A 321 35.40 6.78 -12.36
N GLU A 322 36.70 7.00 -12.41
CA GLU A 322 37.37 8.17 -11.83
C GLU A 322 36.85 9.54 -12.29
N LYS A 323 36.65 9.73 -13.61
CA LYS A 323 36.15 11.01 -14.14
C LYS A 323 34.75 11.32 -13.62
N ARG A 324 33.85 10.31 -13.58
CA ARG A 324 32.50 10.43 -13.02
C ARG A 324 32.58 10.81 -11.54
N ASN A 325 33.40 10.11 -10.78
CA ASN A 325 33.53 10.33 -9.34
C ASN A 325 34.11 11.72 -9.02
N LYS A 326 35.10 12.21 -9.82
CA LYS A 326 35.61 13.58 -9.71
C LYS A 326 34.53 14.64 -9.95
N ILE A 327 33.69 14.44 -10.99
CA ILE A 327 32.54 15.35 -11.25
C ILE A 327 31.56 15.36 -10.07
N ILE A 328 31.16 14.19 -9.55
CA ILE A 328 30.25 14.07 -8.44
C ILE A 328 30.83 14.75 -7.19
N THR A 329 32.08 14.46 -6.86
CA THR A 329 32.77 15.06 -5.71
C THR A 329 32.88 16.59 -5.84
N GLY A 330 33.21 17.08 -7.04
CA GLY A 330 33.26 18.53 -7.33
C GLY A 330 31.90 19.18 -7.11
N LEU A 331 30.81 18.60 -7.67
CA LEU A 331 29.47 19.09 -7.50
C LEU A 331 29.04 19.07 -6.02
N ALA A 332 29.31 17.97 -5.31
CA ALA A 332 28.95 17.86 -3.89
C ALA A 332 29.64 18.91 -3.02
N ARG A 333 30.87 19.27 -3.36
CA ARG A 333 31.62 20.32 -2.65
C ARG A 333 31.12 21.72 -2.99
N ASP A 334 30.79 21.97 -4.25
CA ASP A 334 30.51 23.32 -4.77
C ASP A 334 29.01 23.71 -4.60
N LEU A 335 28.13 22.74 -4.31
CA LEU A 335 26.71 23.01 -4.05
C LEU A 335 26.54 23.68 -2.67
N PRO A 336 25.76 24.79 -2.59
CA PRO A 336 25.45 25.43 -1.33
C PRO A 336 24.46 24.58 -0.52
N GLY A 337 24.71 24.40 0.77
CA GLY A 337 23.79 23.73 1.71
C GLY A 337 24.08 22.25 1.94
N ASN A 338 23.09 21.52 2.45
CA ASN A 338 23.23 20.10 2.75
C ASN A 338 23.16 19.26 1.47
N THR A 339 24.17 18.45 1.24
CA THR A 339 24.27 17.57 0.06
C THR A 339 24.20 16.11 0.49
N CYS A 340 23.33 15.35 -0.14
CA CYS A 340 23.22 13.90 0.02
C CYS A 340 23.60 13.21 -1.29
N LEU A 341 24.49 12.21 -1.23
CA LEU A 341 24.87 11.39 -2.36
C LEU A 341 24.18 10.02 -2.23
N LEU A 342 23.38 9.67 -3.24
CA LEU A 342 22.77 8.36 -3.36
C LEU A 342 23.43 7.61 -4.51
N TYR A 343 23.97 6.43 -4.24
CA TYR A 343 24.55 5.54 -5.24
C TYR A 343 23.57 4.45 -5.63
N THR A 344 23.75 3.85 -6.79
CA THR A 344 22.92 2.72 -7.26
C THR A 344 23.03 1.49 -6.35
N SER A 345 24.14 1.30 -5.65
CA SER A 345 24.30 0.27 -4.62
C SER A 345 23.42 0.53 -3.38
N ASP A 346 23.22 1.80 -3.02
CA ASP A 346 22.42 2.18 -1.84
C ASP A 346 20.93 1.98 -2.10
N ALA A 347 20.48 2.10 -3.36
CA ALA A 347 19.12 1.81 -3.75
C ALA A 347 18.74 0.31 -3.59
N ALA A 348 19.71 -0.60 -3.56
CA ALA A 348 19.51 -2.01 -3.27
C ALA A 348 19.42 -2.28 -1.76
N ASP A 349 20.01 -1.40 -0.93
CA ASP A 349 20.06 -1.50 0.52
C ASP A 349 18.92 -0.71 1.22
N GLU A 350 18.15 0.10 0.50
CA GLU A 350 16.94 0.75 1.06
C GLU A 350 15.91 -0.24 1.62
N GLY A 351 16.03 -1.52 1.33
CA GLY A 351 15.32 -2.60 2.02
C GLY A 351 15.77 -2.82 3.48
N LEU A 352 16.85 -2.21 3.93
CA LEU A 352 17.47 -2.40 5.25
C LEU A 352 17.53 -1.12 6.11
N GLY A 353 16.77 -0.09 5.75
CA GLY A 353 16.49 1.07 6.62
C GLY A 353 17.73 1.69 7.25
N VAL A 354 18.53 2.44 6.49
CA VAL A 354 19.55 3.31 7.07
C VAL A 354 18.87 4.57 7.57
N ASP A 355 18.89 4.78 8.87
CA ASP A 355 18.48 5.99 9.54
C ASP A 355 19.39 7.15 9.07
N LEU A 356 18.89 7.97 8.14
CA LEU A 356 19.56 9.19 7.70
C LEU A 356 19.32 10.33 8.68
N GLY A 357 19.60 10.09 9.95
CA GLY A 357 19.81 11.15 10.94
C GLY A 357 21.03 11.96 10.54
N GLY A 358 20.80 13.08 9.89
CA GLY A 358 21.63 14.24 9.57
C GLY A 358 23.13 14.24 9.88
N ARG A 359 23.89 13.20 9.52
CA ARG A 359 25.36 13.21 9.61
C ARG A 359 25.96 13.17 8.22
N ARG A 360 26.81 14.18 7.94
CA ARG A 360 27.71 14.17 6.78
C ARG A 360 28.46 12.83 6.77
N ILE A 361 28.28 12.06 5.69
CA ILE A 361 29.22 11.01 5.33
C ILE A 361 30.14 11.63 4.30
N ILE A 362 31.42 11.78 4.68
CA ILE A 362 32.51 12.20 3.79
C ILE A 362 32.93 11.00 2.96
#